data_772481e452e21a62fa98121d58cf6962
#
_entry.id   772481e452e21a62fa98121d58cf6962
#
_cell.length_a   1.000
_cell.length_b   1.000
_cell.length_c   1.000
_cell.angle_alpha   90.00
_cell.angle_beta   90.00
_cell.angle_gamma   90.00
#
_symmetry.space_group_name_H-M   'P 1'
#
loop_
_entity.id
_entity.type
_entity.pdbx_description
1 polymer ?
#
loop_
_entity_poly.entity_id
_entity_poly.type
_entity_poly.pdbx_seq_one_letter_code
_entity_poly.pdbx_strand_id
1 'polypeptide(L)'
;ILRAMLWSDLFDDYEIVQATAIWWLDDVEGGGLYFWPDGPNNPPRHYVGEMANTALIGDNHGMFHQVGPVGPFNKGTILVTPSAELSPSGNGEWIVMDQNETMYRAPLHHYRVSVLWKANVFRNLEEKEERSANPLSMQDVIDIFNNDLEQRNTGIRLSPDNVENPEIITSLASIYKEPKPVNALRSVFETIRI
;
A
#
# COMPACT_ATOMS: atom_id res chain seq x y z
N ILE A 1 5.14 12.16 3.74
CA ILE A 1 4.57 12.59 5.03
C ILE A 1 3.67 11.53 5.66
N LEU A 2 2.73 10.89 4.93
CA LEU A 2 1.79 9.89 5.47
C LEU A 2 2.46 8.73 6.22
N ARG A 3 3.62 8.26 5.73
CA ARG A 3 4.38 7.22 6.41
C ARG A 3 4.98 7.70 7.73
N ALA A 4 5.44 8.94 7.80
CA ALA A 4 5.91 9.55 9.04
C ALA A 4 4.76 9.73 10.04
N MET A 5 3.57 10.11 9.58
CA MET A 5 2.37 10.16 10.44
C MET A 5 2.08 8.79 11.04
N LEU A 6 2.07 7.74 10.20
CA LEU A 6 1.78 6.37 10.63
C LEU A 6 2.80 5.86 11.67
N TRP A 7 4.07 6.26 11.58
CA TRP A 7 5.14 5.72 12.42
C TRP A 7 5.51 6.60 13.63
N SER A 8 4.93 7.79 13.71
CA SER A 8 5.29 8.77 14.76
C SER A 8 4.52 8.64 16.06
N ASP A 9 3.45 7.87 16.11
CA ASP A 9 2.47 7.80 17.20
C ASP A 9 1.68 9.11 17.44
N LEU A 10 2.04 10.19 16.78
CA LEU A 10 1.45 11.50 16.97
C LEU A 10 0.01 11.62 16.44
N PHE A 11 -0.38 10.71 15.56
CA PHE A 11 -1.65 10.77 14.83
C PHE A 11 -2.59 9.58 15.09
N ASP A 12 -2.33 8.79 16.15
CA ASP A 12 -3.13 7.60 16.46
C ASP A 12 -4.61 7.90 16.66
N ASP A 13 -4.90 9.03 17.31
CA ASP A 13 -6.27 9.46 17.55
C ASP A 13 -7.00 9.88 16.27
N TYR A 14 -6.27 10.12 15.19
CA TYR A 14 -6.80 10.52 13.89
C TYR A 14 -6.79 9.39 12.86
N GLU A 15 -6.10 8.30 13.16
CA GLU A 15 -5.98 7.20 12.22
C GLU A 15 -7.32 6.48 12.01
N ILE A 16 -7.71 6.35 10.74
CA ILE A 16 -8.88 5.57 10.33
C ILE A 16 -8.38 4.25 9.76
N VAL A 17 -8.77 3.14 10.38
CA VAL A 17 -8.45 1.80 9.88
C VAL A 17 -9.05 1.61 8.49
N GLN A 18 -8.23 1.14 7.55
CA GLN A 18 -8.66 0.89 6.19
C GLN A 18 -8.56 -0.60 5.84
N ALA A 19 -9.71 -1.24 5.63
CA ALA A 19 -9.74 -2.57 5.05
C ALA A 19 -9.47 -2.48 3.54
N THR A 20 -8.50 -3.26 3.08
CA THR A 20 -8.21 -3.42 1.65
C THR A 20 -8.45 -4.87 1.26
N ALA A 21 -9.27 -5.09 0.24
CA ALA A 21 -9.41 -6.39 -0.40
C ALA A 21 -8.66 -6.39 -1.73
N ILE A 22 -7.89 -7.44 -1.96
CA ILE A 22 -7.28 -7.75 -3.26
C ILE A 22 -7.99 -8.98 -3.77
N TRP A 23 -8.82 -8.82 -4.79
CA TRP A 23 -9.55 -9.93 -5.42
C TRP A 23 -8.88 -10.30 -6.74
N TRP A 24 -8.40 -11.53 -6.84
CA TRP A 24 -7.78 -12.06 -8.04
C TRP A 24 -8.84 -12.72 -8.92
N LEU A 25 -8.85 -12.36 -10.20
CA LEU A 25 -9.81 -12.87 -11.17
C LEU A 25 -9.31 -14.13 -11.87
N ASP A 26 -7.99 -14.30 -11.96
CA ASP A 26 -7.35 -15.40 -12.68
C ASP A 26 -6.23 -16.03 -11.88
N ASP A 27 -5.91 -17.30 -12.20
CA ASP A 27 -4.68 -17.96 -11.80
C ASP A 27 -3.56 -17.61 -12.79
N VAL A 28 -2.43 -17.22 -12.25
CA VAL A 28 -1.22 -16.96 -13.02
C VAL A 28 -0.03 -17.66 -12.37
N GLU A 29 1.00 -17.95 -13.16
CA GLU A 29 2.25 -18.45 -12.62
C GLU A 29 2.90 -17.36 -11.75
N GLY A 30 3.19 -17.66 -10.49
CA GLY A 30 3.71 -16.69 -9.53
C GLY A 30 2.66 -15.69 -9.04
N GLY A 31 3.05 -14.43 -8.84
CA GLY A 31 2.15 -13.34 -8.47
C GLY A 31 1.55 -13.40 -7.06
N GLY A 32 2.06 -14.27 -6.18
CA GLY A 32 1.61 -14.39 -4.80
C GLY A 32 1.84 -13.10 -3.99
N LEU A 33 1.29 -13.05 -2.79
CA LEU A 33 1.45 -11.93 -1.89
C LEU A 33 2.29 -12.33 -0.68
N TYR A 34 3.41 -11.64 -0.47
CA TYR A 34 4.15 -11.68 0.79
C TYR A 34 3.64 -10.57 1.69
N PHE A 35 3.47 -10.86 2.97
CA PHE A 35 3.03 -9.87 3.95
C PHE A 35 3.65 -10.15 5.32
N TRP A 36 3.90 -9.07 6.08
CA TRP A 36 4.61 -9.09 7.36
C TRP A 36 3.69 -8.66 8.50
N PRO A 37 2.84 -9.55 9.03
CA PRO A 37 1.89 -9.20 10.10
C PRO A 37 2.59 -8.83 11.41
N ASP A 38 3.79 -9.39 11.61
CA ASP A 38 4.56 -9.20 12.84
C ASP A 38 5.70 -8.17 12.66
N GLY A 39 5.61 -7.33 11.61
CA GLY A 39 6.58 -6.28 11.27
C GLY A 39 7.71 -6.75 10.34
N PRO A 40 8.44 -5.81 9.71
CA PRO A 40 9.38 -6.07 8.61
C PRO A 40 10.62 -6.88 9.03
N ASN A 41 10.92 -6.96 10.31
CA ASN A 41 12.06 -7.70 10.85
C ASN A 41 11.75 -9.19 11.10
N ASN A 42 10.50 -9.59 10.95
CA ASN A 42 10.04 -10.97 11.09
C ASN A 42 9.86 -11.64 9.73
N PRO A 43 9.85 -12.98 9.66
CA PRO A 43 9.59 -13.67 8.40
C PRO A 43 8.22 -13.34 7.83
N PRO A 44 8.11 -13.11 6.52
CA PRO A 44 6.82 -12.89 5.88
C PRO A 44 5.98 -14.16 5.88
N ARG A 45 4.67 -13.99 5.89
CA ARG A 45 3.74 -15.01 5.40
C ARG A 45 3.63 -14.88 3.89
N HIS A 46 3.34 -15.98 3.22
CA HIS A 46 3.20 -16.00 1.77
C HIS A 46 1.88 -16.64 1.40
N TYR A 47 1.01 -15.87 0.73
CA TYR A 47 -0.18 -16.39 0.10
C TYR A 47 0.14 -16.73 -1.35
N VAL A 48 0.02 -18.00 -1.69
CA VAL A 48 0.32 -18.55 -3.02
C VAL A 48 -0.59 -19.79 -3.25
N GLY A 49 -0.91 -20.08 -4.49
CA GLY A 49 -1.72 -21.23 -4.88
C GLY A 49 -2.82 -20.84 -5.85
N GLU A 50 -3.93 -21.54 -5.81
CA GLU A 50 -5.13 -21.24 -6.61
C GLU A 50 -5.71 -19.89 -6.14
N MET A 51 -5.46 -18.85 -6.93
CA MET A 51 -5.85 -17.48 -6.60
C MET A 51 -7.13 -17.06 -7.33
N ALA A 52 -7.46 -17.70 -8.45
CA ALA A 52 -8.66 -17.38 -9.23
C ALA A 52 -9.91 -17.34 -8.35
N ASN A 53 -10.65 -16.25 -8.46
CA ASN A 53 -11.88 -16.01 -7.69
C ASN A 53 -11.71 -16.09 -6.17
N THR A 54 -10.52 -15.69 -5.68
CA THR A 54 -10.25 -15.54 -4.25
C THR A 54 -9.93 -14.09 -3.91
N ALA A 55 -10.20 -13.67 -2.68
CA ALA A 55 -9.83 -12.36 -2.19
C ALA A 55 -9.06 -12.47 -0.88
N LEU A 56 -8.09 -11.60 -0.71
CA LEU A 56 -7.38 -11.38 0.53
C LEU A 56 -7.79 -10.03 1.10
N ILE A 57 -8.28 -10.03 2.34
CA ILE A 57 -8.72 -8.80 3.02
C ILE A 57 -7.82 -8.55 4.21
N GLY A 58 -7.37 -7.33 4.37
CA GLY A 58 -6.55 -6.93 5.51
C GLY A 58 -6.30 -5.42 5.58
N ASP A 59 -5.64 -5.01 6.64
CA ASP A 59 -5.15 -3.65 6.80
C ASP A 59 -3.81 -3.47 6.06
N ASN A 60 -3.89 -3.17 4.76
CA ASN A 60 -2.71 -2.92 3.93
C ASN A 60 -2.01 -1.60 4.25
N HIS A 61 -2.60 -0.73 5.06
CA HIS A 61 -2.02 0.57 5.37
C HIS A 61 -0.92 0.44 6.42
N GLY A 62 -1.20 -0.33 7.46
CA GLY A 62 -0.27 -0.55 8.58
C GLY A 62 0.71 -1.72 8.38
N MET A 63 0.52 -2.55 7.35
CA MET A 63 1.29 -3.77 7.20
C MET A 63 2.18 -3.77 5.95
N PHE A 64 3.44 -4.14 6.12
CA PHE A 64 4.34 -4.37 4.98
C PHE A 64 3.83 -5.53 4.13
N HIS A 65 3.80 -5.30 2.82
CA HIS A 65 3.40 -6.32 1.86
C HIS A 65 4.13 -6.12 0.53
N GLN A 66 4.30 -7.21 -0.21
CA GLN A 66 4.98 -7.24 -1.49
C GLN A 66 4.33 -8.26 -2.40
N VAL A 67 4.07 -7.87 -3.64
CA VAL A 67 3.64 -8.80 -4.68
C VAL A 67 4.86 -9.58 -5.18
N GLY A 68 4.71 -10.90 -5.28
CA GLY A 68 5.69 -11.76 -5.92
C GLY A 68 5.73 -11.52 -7.44
N PRO A 69 6.84 -11.88 -8.10
CA PRO A 69 6.93 -11.80 -9.55
C PRO A 69 5.83 -12.63 -10.23
N VAL A 70 5.31 -12.11 -11.33
CA VAL A 70 4.34 -12.79 -12.18
C VAL A 70 5.07 -13.38 -13.38
N GLY A 71 4.72 -14.61 -13.77
CA GLY A 71 5.31 -15.32 -14.89
C GLY A 71 6.64 -16.01 -14.54
N PRO A 72 7.27 -16.63 -15.55
CA PRO A 72 8.50 -17.40 -15.33
C PRO A 72 9.66 -16.49 -14.94
N PHE A 73 10.28 -16.80 -13.80
CA PHE A 73 11.37 -16.01 -13.18
C PHE A 73 12.59 -15.78 -14.08
N ASN A 74 12.77 -16.60 -15.12
CA ASN A 74 13.92 -16.52 -16.03
C ASN A 74 13.79 -15.45 -17.11
N LYS A 75 12.65 -14.77 -17.23
CA LYS A 75 12.42 -13.75 -18.26
C LYS A 75 12.74 -12.31 -17.82
N GLY A 76 13.13 -12.12 -16.57
CA GLY A 76 13.38 -10.80 -16.00
C GLY A 76 12.11 -9.98 -15.74
N THR A 77 12.29 -8.78 -15.21
CA THR A 77 11.19 -7.83 -14.94
C THR A 77 11.05 -6.87 -16.11
N ILE A 78 9.84 -6.73 -16.65
CA ILE A 78 9.52 -5.73 -17.65
C ILE A 78 9.22 -4.43 -16.91
N LEU A 79 10.00 -3.40 -17.20
CA LEU A 79 9.77 -2.07 -16.64
C LEU A 79 8.93 -1.28 -17.65
N VAL A 80 7.84 -0.70 -17.16
CA VAL A 80 6.92 0.14 -17.92
C VAL A 80 6.72 1.48 -17.22
N THR A 81 6.40 2.51 -18.00
CA THR A 81 6.04 3.82 -17.46
C THR A 81 4.56 3.88 -17.08
N PRO A 82 4.11 4.94 -16.36
CA PRO A 82 2.69 5.14 -16.09
C PRO A 82 1.81 5.32 -17.33
N SER A 83 2.41 5.55 -18.51
CA SER A 83 1.71 5.66 -19.79
C SER A 83 1.51 4.32 -20.50
N ALA A 84 1.95 3.21 -19.91
CA ALA A 84 1.78 1.90 -20.51
C ALA A 84 0.30 1.51 -20.59
N GLU A 85 -0.07 0.95 -21.74
CA GLU A 85 -1.43 0.51 -22.03
C GLU A 85 -1.47 -0.99 -22.30
N LEU A 86 -2.51 -1.65 -21.76
CA LEU A 86 -2.82 -3.05 -22.04
C LEU A 86 -4.01 -3.12 -23.00
N SER A 87 -3.84 -3.74 -24.15
CA SER A 87 -4.87 -3.85 -25.18
C SER A 87 -4.91 -5.23 -25.84
N PRO A 88 -6.09 -5.69 -26.34
CA PRO A 88 -6.18 -6.94 -27.10
C PRO A 88 -5.52 -6.81 -28.47
N SER A 89 -4.81 -7.87 -28.90
CA SER A 89 -4.15 -7.91 -30.22
C SER A 89 -4.99 -8.57 -31.31
N GLY A 90 -6.17 -9.07 -31.00
CA GLY A 90 -7.09 -9.73 -31.96
C GLY A 90 -6.93 -11.23 -32.09
N ASN A 91 -5.84 -11.83 -31.65
CA ASN A 91 -5.58 -13.28 -31.76
C ASN A 91 -5.68 -14.04 -30.41
N GLY A 92 -6.47 -13.53 -29.48
CA GLY A 92 -6.55 -14.08 -28.12
C GLY A 92 -5.34 -13.69 -27.24
N GLU A 93 -4.44 -12.90 -27.76
CA GLU A 93 -3.32 -12.33 -27.03
C GLU A 93 -3.61 -10.89 -26.61
N TRP A 94 -2.91 -10.43 -25.59
CA TRP A 94 -2.89 -9.06 -25.11
C TRP A 94 -1.48 -8.50 -25.22
N ILE A 95 -1.41 -7.21 -25.46
CA ILE A 95 -0.15 -6.49 -25.66
C ILE A 95 -0.03 -5.38 -24.65
N VAL A 96 1.12 -5.29 -24.01
CA VAL A 96 1.53 -4.11 -23.24
C VAL A 96 2.33 -3.22 -24.18
N MET A 97 1.80 -2.04 -24.43
CA MET A 97 2.45 -0.98 -25.19
C MET A 97 2.95 0.09 -24.23
N ASP A 98 4.17 0.57 -24.44
CA ASP A 98 4.69 1.74 -23.72
C ASP A 98 5.53 2.57 -24.70
N GLN A 99 5.28 3.89 -24.75
CA GLN A 99 5.97 4.83 -25.65
C GLN A 99 5.99 4.37 -27.13
N ASN A 100 4.90 3.78 -27.60
CA ASN A 100 4.71 3.18 -28.93
C ASN A 100 5.55 1.91 -29.21
N GLU A 101 6.16 1.31 -28.19
CA GLU A 101 6.86 0.04 -28.32
C GLU A 101 6.07 -1.09 -27.66
N THR A 102 6.14 -2.30 -28.25
CA THR A 102 5.57 -3.50 -27.63
C THR A 102 6.53 -4.02 -26.58
N MET A 103 6.17 -3.84 -25.31
CA MET A 103 6.98 -4.30 -24.16
C MET A 103 6.77 -5.77 -23.87
N TYR A 104 5.54 -6.24 -24.01
CA TYR A 104 5.18 -7.63 -23.74
C TYR A 104 3.95 -8.04 -24.53
N ARG A 105 3.87 -9.34 -24.88
CA ARG A 105 2.73 -9.95 -25.59
C ARG A 105 2.51 -11.35 -25.05
N ALA A 106 1.30 -11.67 -24.66
CA ALA A 106 0.91 -13.00 -24.18
C ALA A 106 -0.62 -13.18 -24.18
N PRO A 107 -1.14 -14.41 -24.06
CA PRO A 107 -2.53 -14.65 -23.73
C PRO A 107 -2.93 -14.02 -22.38
N LEU A 108 -4.20 -13.66 -22.19
CA LEU A 108 -4.68 -12.96 -21.00
C LEU A 108 -4.33 -13.69 -19.67
N HIS A 109 -4.38 -15.02 -19.66
CA HIS A 109 -4.05 -15.81 -18.48
C HIS A 109 -2.58 -15.73 -18.01
N HIS A 110 -1.70 -15.03 -18.76
CA HIS A 110 -0.34 -14.70 -18.33
C HIS A 110 -0.27 -13.35 -17.62
N TYR A 111 -1.36 -12.61 -17.57
CA TYR A 111 -1.46 -11.33 -16.88
C TYR A 111 -2.24 -11.52 -15.58
N ARG A 112 -1.70 -11.04 -14.48
CA ARG A 112 -2.40 -11.02 -13.21
C ARG A 112 -3.43 -9.90 -13.22
N VAL A 113 -4.70 -10.25 -13.24
CA VAL A 113 -5.81 -9.29 -13.13
C VAL A 113 -6.35 -9.32 -11.71
N SER A 114 -6.40 -8.17 -11.06
CA SER A 114 -6.96 -8.05 -9.71
C SER A 114 -7.80 -6.78 -9.58
N VAL A 115 -8.83 -6.87 -8.76
CA VAL A 115 -9.65 -5.73 -8.35
C VAL A 115 -9.29 -5.38 -6.91
N LEU A 116 -8.97 -4.11 -6.67
CA LEU A 116 -8.75 -3.60 -5.33
C LEU A 116 -10.01 -2.90 -4.84
N TRP A 117 -10.42 -3.24 -3.64
CA TRP A 117 -11.49 -2.58 -2.92
C TRP A 117 -10.96 -2.07 -1.59
N LYS A 118 -11.35 -0.85 -1.22
CA LYS A 118 -10.96 -0.23 0.04
C LYS A 118 -12.17 0.35 0.75
N ALA A 119 -12.21 0.17 2.06
CA ALA A 119 -13.22 0.77 2.93
C ALA A 119 -12.60 1.28 4.21
N ASN A 120 -13.07 2.43 4.67
CA ASN A 120 -12.80 2.89 6.02
C ASN A 120 -13.64 2.09 7.01
N VAL A 121 -13.00 1.63 8.08
CA VAL A 121 -13.63 0.82 9.12
C VAL A 121 -13.78 1.65 10.38
N PHE A 122 -15.00 1.70 10.91
CA PHE A 122 -15.34 2.39 12.15
C PHE A 122 -16.02 1.40 13.12
N ARG A 123 -15.83 1.60 14.40
CA ARG A 123 -16.47 0.76 15.43
C ARG A 123 -18.00 0.91 15.44
N ASN A 124 -18.47 2.12 15.12
CA ASN A 124 -19.89 2.47 15.06
C ASN A 124 -20.12 3.73 14.24
N LEU A 125 -21.39 4.15 14.11
CA LEU A 125 -21.76 5.34 13.36
C LEU A 125 -21.31 6.63 14.04
N GLU A 126 -21.30 6.68 15.36
CA GLU A 126 -20.87 7.83 16.15
C GLU A 126 -19.38 8.16 15.87
N GLU A 127 -18.50 7.15 15.92
CA GLU A 127 -17.10 7.32 15.55
C GLU A 127 -16.93 7.83 14.12
N LYS A 128 -17.71 7.28 13.18
CA LYS A 128 -17.68 7.76 11.80
C LYS A 128 -18.06 9.24 11.68
N GLU A 129 -19.11 9.65 12.36
CA GLU A 129 -19.58 11.03 12.34
C GLU A 129 -18.56 11.97 12.99
N GLU A 130 -18.01 11.61 14.15
CA GLU A 130 -16.98 12.37 14.85
C GLU A 130 -15.72 12.56 13.99
N ARG A 131 -15.20 11.49 13.42
CA ARG A 131 -14.01 11.52 12.56
C ARG A 131 -14.23 12.30 11.27
N SER A 132 -15.46 12.25 10.72
CA SER A 132 -15.83 13.00 9.52
C SER A 132 -16.03 14.48 9.77
N ALA A 133 -16.46 14.85 10.97
CA ALA A 133 -16.70 16.25 11.35
C ALA A 133 -15.39 17.04 11.60
N ASN A 134 -14.34 16.36 12.02
CA ASN A 134 -13.07 16.98 12.44
C ASN A 134 -11.86 16.42 11.65
N PRO A 135 -11.80 16.59 10.31
CA PRO A 135 -10.66 16.14 9.54
C PRO A 135 -9.44 17.01 9.86
N LEU A 136 -8.28 16.39 9.98
CA LEU A 136 -7.01 17.13 10.07
C LEU A 136 -6.76 17.95 8.79
N SER A 137 -6.49 19.23 8.95
CA SER A 137 -5.94 20.04 7.87
C SER A 137 -4.44 19.79 7.72
N MET A 138 -3.85 20.16 6.59
CA MET A 138 -2.40 20.10 6.40
C MET A 138 -1.67 20.98 7.44
N GLN A 139 -2.27 22.10 7.85
CA GLN A 139 -1.68 22.96 8.86
C GLN A 139 -1.65 22.27 10.23
N ASP A 140 -2.70 21.55 10.62
CA ASP A 140 -2.72 20.79 11.88
C ASP A 140 -1.63 19.71 11.87
N VAL A 141 -1.45 19.01 10.75
CA VAL A 141 -0.36 18.02 10.59
C VAL A 141 1.01 18.65 10.76
N ILE A 142 1.25 19.82 10.14
CA ILE A 142 2.50 20.55 10.25
C ILE A 142 2.73 21.00 11.69
N ASP A 143 1.72 21.51 12.37
CA ASP A 143 1.84 22.00 13.73
C ASP A 143 2.12 20.88 14.73
N ILE A 144 1.46 19.74 14.58
CA ILE A 144 1.70 18.53 15.39
C ILE A 144 3.16 18.06 15.23
N PHE A 145 3.65 17.94 13.98
CA PHE A 145 5.04 17.56 13.74
C PHE A 145 6.02 18.59 14.28
N ASN A 146 5.78 19.88 14.08
CA ASN A 146 6.68 20.92 14.54
C ASN A 146 6.83 20.93 16.07
N ASN A 147 5.75 20.68 16.80
CA ASN A 147 5.81 20.56 18.26
C ASN A 147 6.69 19.37 18.69
N ASP A 148 6.57 18.19 18.06
CA ASP A 148 7.41 17.04 18.40
C ASP A 148 8.88 17.23 17.97
N LEU A 149 9.10 17.75 16.76
CA LEU A 149 10.45 18.05 16.24
C LEU A 149 11.21 19.06 17.09
N GLU A 150 10.51 20.06 17.64
CA GLU A 150 11.07 21.03 18.57
C GLU A 150 11.44 20.38 19.91
N GLN A 151 10.55 19.55 20.48
CA GLN A 151 10.83 18.80 21.71
C GLN A 151 12.03 17.86 21.56
N ARG A 152 12.21 17.29 20.38
CA ARG A 152 13.36 16.43 20.04
C ARG A 152 14.65 17.24 19.73
N ASN A 153 14.58 18.55 19.68
CA ASN A 153 15.71 19.42 19.31
C ASN A 153 16.35 19.06 17.95
N THR A 154 15.52 18.71 16.95
CA THR A 154 16.02 18.27 15.64
C THR A 154 16.54 19.40 14.76
N GLY A 155 16.15 20.65 15.02
CA GLY A 155 16.40 21.79 14.16
C GLY A 155 15.59 21.83 12.87
N ILE A 156 14.71 20.84 12.65
CA ILE A 156 13.83 20.76 11.47
C ILE A 156 12.52 21.48 11.78
N ARG A 157 12.05 22.28 10.81
CA ARG A 157 10.73 22.92 10.87
C ARG A 157 9.99 22.74 9.55
N LEU A 158 8.79 22.21 9.64
CA LEU A 158 7.89 22.03 8.50
C LEU A 158 7.10 23.32 8.22
N SER A 159 6.79 23.50 6.95
CA SER A 159 5.88 24.53 6.44
C SER A 159 5.14 24.00 5.22
N PRO A 160 4.04 24.64 4.78
CA PRO A 160 3.36 24.25 3.53
C PRO A 160 4.29 24.23 2.31
N ASP A 161 5.32 25.09 2.29
CA ASP A 161 6.22 25.23 1.15
C ASP A 161 7.30 24.12 1.09
N ASN A 162 7.61 23.46 2.22
CA ASN A 162 8.68 22.47 2.28
C ASN A 162 8.23 21.04 2.62
N VAL A 163 6.97 20.82 2.94
CA VAL A 163 6.44 19.52 3.38
C VAL A 163 6.58 18.43 2.32
N GLU A 164 6.71 18.78 1.05
CA GLU A 164 6.96 17.86 -0.07
C GLU A 164 8.43 17.80 -0.49
N ASN A 165 9.31 18.57 0.14
CA ASN A 165 10.74 18.56 -0.18
C ASN A 165 11.36 17.18 0.15
N PRO A 166 12.04 16.51 -0.82
CA PRO A 166 12.63 15.19 -0.62
C PRO A 166 13.63 15.11 0.55
N GLU A 167 14.39 16.17 0.83
CA GLU A 167 15.33 16.21 1.95
C GLU A 167 14.62 16.23 3.29
N ILE A 168 13.53 16.98 3.39
CA ILE A 168 12.67 17.02 4.58
C ILE A 168 12.00 15.66 4.78
N ILE A 169 11.45 15.07 3.72
CA ILE A 169 10.83 13.73 3.78
C ILE A 169 11.84 12.68 4.25
N THR A 170 13.08 12.73 3.74
CA THR A 170 14.15 11.82 4.15
C THR A 170 14.52 12.02 5.62
N SER A 171 14.56 13.26 6.07
CA SER A 171 14.85 13.61 7.47
C SER A 171 13.75 13.10 8.39
N LEU A 172 12.47 13.32 8.05
CA LEU A 172 11.34 12.77 8.79
C LEU A 172 11.37 11.25 8.84
N ALA A 173 11.65 10.58 7.70
CA ALA A 173 11.76 9.13 7.64
C ALA A 173 12.90 8.59 8.51
N SER A 174 13.95 9.39 8.75
CA SER A 174 15.04 8.99 9.64
C SER A 174 14.74 9.21 11.12
N ILE A 175 13.87 10.17 11.45
CA ILE A 175 13.44 10.46 12.84
C ILE A 175 12.35 9.45 13.27
N TYR A 176 11.37 9.19 12.40
CA TYR A 176 10.22 8.30 12.63
C TYR A 176 10.39 6.99 11.85
N LYS A 177 11.51 6.30 12.04
CA LYS A 177 11.93 5.17 11.19
C LYS A 177 11.52 3.80 11.68
N GLU A 178 11.04 3.67 12.90
CA GLU A 178 10.60 2.39 13.42
C GLU A 178 9.10 2.23 13.17
N PRO A 179 8.71 1.29 12.29
CA PRO A 179 7.30 0.97 12.14
C PRO A 179 6.78 0.42 13.48
N LYS A 180 5.63 0.91 13.90
CA LYS A 180 4.92 0.33 15.03
C LYS A 180 4.72 -1.17 14.81
N PRO A 181 4.77 -2.00 15.87
CA PRO A 181 4.23 -3.33 15.81
C PRO A 181 2.78 -3.21 15.37
N VAL A 182 2.42 -3.88 14.27
CA VAL A 182 1.02 -3.94 13.85
C VAL A 182 0.24 -4.53 15.00
N ASN A 183 -0.73 -3.80 15.51
CA ASN A 183 -1.59 -4.32 16.58
C ASN A 183 -2.18 -5.66 16.12
N ALA A 184 -2.13 -6.69 16.94
CA ALA A 184 -2.56 -8.04 16.61
C ALA A 184 -3.98 -8.11 16.01
N LEU A 185 -4.84 -7.14 16.35
CA LEU A 185 -6.18 -6.98 15.77
C LEU A 185 -6.17 -6.44 14.32
N ARG A 186 -5.06 -5.86 13.86
CA ARG A 186 -4.89 -5.32 12.51
C ARG A 186 -4.19 -6.28 11.56
N SER A 187 -3.62 -7.37 12.06
CA SER A 187 -2.81 -8.30 11.28
C SER A 187 -3.59 -9.47 10.66
N VAL A 188 -4.91 -9.50 10.78
CA VAL A 188 -5.72 -10.62 10.29
C VAL A 188 -6.04 -10.39 8.82
N PHE A 189 -5.35 -11.13 7.95
CA PHE A 189 -5.81 -11.37 6.58
C PHE A 189 -6.72 -12.58 6.57
N GLU A 190 -7.91 -12.42 6.06
CA GLU A 190 -8.81 -13.51 5.78
C GLU A 190 -8.89 -13.77 4.27
N THR A 191 -8.75 -15.03 3.89
CA THR A 191 -8.98 -15.46 2.51
C THR A 191 -10.45 -15.83 2.37
N ILE A 192 -11.16 -15.14 1.48
CA ILE A 192 -12.54 -15.41 1.14
C ILE A 192 -12.57 -15.98 -0.27
N ARG A 193 -13.23 -17.13 -0.43
CA ARG A 193 -13.62 -17.66 -1.75
C ARG A 193 -15.01 -17.14 -2.07
N ILE A 194 -15.14 -16.52 -3.21
CA ILE A 194 -16.39 -15.91 -3.71
C ILE A 194 -17.02 -16.85 -4.74
#